data_ed4036ff1987a27376fecc04974ef145
#
_entry.id   ed4036ff1987a27376fecc04974ef145
#
_cell.length_a   1.000
_cell.length_b   1.000
_cell.length_c   1.000
_cell.angle_alpha   90.00
_cell.angle_beta   90.00
_cell.angle_gamma   90.00
#
_symmetry.space_group_name_H-M   'P 1'
#
loop_
_entity.id
_entity.type
_entity.pdbx_description
1 polymer ?
#
loop_
_entity_poly.entity_id
_entity_poly.type
_entity_poly.pdbx_seq_one_letter_code
_entity_poly.pdbx_strand_id
1 'polypeptide(L)'
;MDEQMFCFQCEQAAGCTACTGAAGVCGKSAETAAAQDRLTGALIAFAEQLIAAGRGPTPEQARLLMQGLFTTITNVNFDPAAVDALTRRVHDASPGTGPDYDMQALWREPDADRRSLKCFVLFSLRGMAAYNYHARVLGRIDPELDRFFCTALQAVGDPGQTTDALWQLVQATGEASYRCMELLDAANTGAFGDPEPVQVPLTIEKGPFIVISGHDLYDAQQLLEQTAGRAAGCPARSRPAPAPF
;
A
#
# COMPACT_ATOMS: atom_id res chain seq x y z
N MET A 1 -26.70 11.60 -10.06
CA MET A 1 -26.14 12.79 -9.36
C MET A 1 -24.65 12.70 -9.57
N ASP A 2 -24.07 13.70 -10.24
CA ASP A 2 -22.61 13.73 -10.37
C ASP A 2 -22.03 13.85 -8.95
N GLU A 3 -21.41 12.79 -8.44
CA GLU A 3 -20.70 12.86 -7.17
C GLU A 3 -19.59 13.92 -7.33
N GLN A 4 -19.69 14.95 -6.54
CA GLN A 4 -18.68 16.01 -6.57
C GLN A 4 -17.34 15.40 -6.14
N MET A 5 -16.31 15.54 -6.98
CA MET A 5 -14.97 15.06 -6.69
C MET A 5 -14.48 15.61 -5.36
N PHE A 6 -14.04 14.73 -4.48
CA PHE A 6 -13.24 15.08 -3.31
C PHE A 6 -12.19 13.98 -3.10
N CYS A 7 -10.92 14.38 -3.09
CA CYS A 7 -9.83 13.45 -2.76
C CYS A 7 -8.70 14.18 -2.04
N PHE A 8 -8.40 13.75 -0.85
CA PHE A 8 -7.26 14.21 -0.04
C PHE A 8 -6.41 13.04 0.43
N GLN A 9 -6.01 12.15 -0.50
CA GLN A 9 -5.35 10.90 -0.17
C GLN A 9 -3.82 10.93 -0.36
N CYS A 10 -3.27 12.05 -0.79
CA CYS A 10 -1.83 12.23 -0.97
C CYS A 10 -1.46 13.72 -0.92
N GLU A 11 -0.18 14.00 -0.78
CA GLU A 11 0.39 15.35 -0.78
C GLU A 11 0.26 16.10 -2.12
N GLN A 12 -0.02 15.40 -3.22
CA GLN A 12 -0.21 15.99 -4.54
C GLN A 12 -1.63 16.54 -4.76
N ALA A 13 -2.46 16.54 -3.71
CA ALA A 13 -3.79 17.12 -3.78
C ALA A 13 -3.74 18.59 -4.25
N ALA A 14 -4.67 18.97 -5.13
CA ALA A 14 -4.68 20.28 -5.76
C ALA A 14 -4.68 21.42 -4.72
N GLY A 15 -3.73 22.34 -4.84
CA GLY A 15 -3.58 23.47 -3.95
C GLY A 15 -3.25 23.11 -2.50
N CYS A 16 -2.70 21.92 -2.25
CA CYS A 16 -2.44 21.37 -0.91
C CYS A 16 -3.69 21.29 -0.02
N THR A 17 -4.89 21.23 -0.63
CA THR A 17 -6.17 21.18 0.10
C THR A 17 -6.95 19.91 -0.22
N ALA A 18 -7.41 19.76 -1.47
CA ALA A 18 -8.09 18.58 -1.97
C ALA A 18 -8.20 18.65 -3.51
N CYS A 19 -8.33 17.51 -4.16
CA CYS A 19 -8.76 17.46 -5.55
C CYS A 19 -10.30 17.53 -5.59
N THR A 20 -10.84 18.61 -6.14
CA THR A 20 -12.29 18.88 -6.22
C THR A 20 -12.75 19.18 -7.65
N GLY A 21 -11.87 19.03 -8.65
CA GLY A 21 -12.16 19.25 -10.07
C GLY A 21 -12.87 18.08 -10.73
N ALA A 22 -12.74 17.97 -12.04
CA ALA A 22 -13.29 16.84 -12.81
C ALA A 22 -12.54 15.52 -12.57
N ALA A 23 -11.26 15.61 -12.17
CA ALA A 23 -10.42 14.47 -11.82
C ALA A 23 -9.34 14.89 -10.80
N GLY A 24 -8.73 13.93 -10.14
CA GLY A 24 -7.54 14.17 -9.33
C GLY A 24 -6.34 14.60 -10.17
N VAL A 25 -5.35 15.24 -9.54
CA VAL A 25 -4.07 15.58 -10.19
C VAL A 25 -3.41 14.34 -10.81
N CYS A 26 -3.57 13.19 -10.20
CA CYS A 26 -3.09 11.89 -10.71
C CYS A 26 -3.97 11.28 -11.83
N GLY A 27 -5.05 11.90 -12.23
CA GLY A 27 -6.01 11.39 -13.20
C GLY A 27 -7.12 10.49 -12.62
N LYS A 28 -7.16 10.30 -11.30
CA LYS A 28 -8.20 9.50 -10.62
C LYS A 28 -9.58 10.13 -10.80
N SER A 29 -10.59 9.30 -11.11
CA SER A 29 -11.99 9.74 -11.17
C SER A 29 -12.58 9.96 -9.78
N ALA A 30 -13.69 10.70 -9.69
CA ALA A 30 -14.46 10.89 -8.46
C ALA A 30 -14.93 9.53 -7.89
N GLU A 31 -15.42 8.64 -8.75
CA GLU A 31 -15.86 7.29 -8.38
C GLU A 31 -14.73 6.47 -7.75
N THR A 32 -13.53 6.48 -8.37
CA THR A 32 -12.36 5.78 -7.81
C THR A 32 -11.94 6.37 -6.47
N ALA A 33 -11.95 7.70 -6.32
CA ALA A 33 -11.63 8.36 -5.06
C ALA A 33 -12.61 7.96 -3.95
N ALA A 34 -13.92 7.97 -4.24
CA ALA A 34 -14.96 7.56 -3.31
C ALA A 34 -14.85 6.06 -2.94
N ALA A 35 -14.55 5.19 -3.91
CA ALA A 35 -14.31 3.77 -3.63
C ALA A 35 -13.11 3.55 -2.69
N GLN A 36 -12.02 4.30 -2.89
CA GLN A 36 -10.84 4.22 -2.02
C GLN A 36 -11.09 4.78 -0.62
N ASP A 37 -11.94 5.81 -0.47
CA ASP A 37 -12.38 6.29 0.84
C ASP A 37 -13.22 5.23 1.56
N ARG A 38 -14.17 4.59 0.87
CA ARG A 38 -14.95 3.47 1.43
C ARG A 38 -14.04 2.33 1.89
N LEU A 39 -13.10 1.92 1.06
CA LEU A 39 -12.13 0.87 1.44
C LEU A 39 -11.31 1.29 2.66
N THR A 40 -10.81 2.52 2.71
CA THR A 40 -10.02 3.01 3.86
C THR A 40 -10.86 3.00 5.13
N GLY A 41 -12.12 3.45 5.07
CA GLY A 41 -13.06 3.41 6.18
C GLY A 41 -13.35 1.98 6.66
N ALA A 42 -13.54 1.04 5.73
CA ALA A 42 -13.71 -0.38 6.05
C ALA A 42 -12.46 -0.97 6.72
N LEU A 43 -11.24 -0.60 6.28
CA LEU A 43 -9.98 -1.07 6.89
C LEU A 43 -9.79 -0.53 8.31
N ILE A 44 -10.18 0.72 8.59
CA ILE A 44 -10.15 1.28 9.94
C ILE A 44 -11.12 0.52 10.84
N ALA A 45 -12.38 0.34 10.43
CA ALA A 45 -13.35 -0.43 11.18
C ALA A 45 -12.93 -1.89 11.39
N PHE A 46 -12.32 -2.51 10.38
CA PHE A 46 -11.75 -3.85 10.47
C PHE A 46 -10.67 -3.96 11.54
N ALA A 47 -9.74 -3.00 11.57
CA ALA A 47 -8.69 -2.94 12.58
C ALA A 47 -9.25 -2.76 14.00
N GLU A 48 -10.24 -1.88 14.17
CA GLU A 48 -10.95 -1.69 15.44
C GLU A 48 -11.60 -2.99 15.95
N GLN A 49 -12.26 -3.72 15.05
CA GLN A 49 -12.92 -4.98 15.39
C GLN A 49 -11.92 -6.09 15.72
N LEU A 50 -10.77 -6.15 15.06
CA LEU A 50 -9.70 -7.09 15.39
C LEU A 50 -9.14 -6.83 16.79
N ILE A 51 -8.93 -5.57 17.14
CA ILE A 51 -8.46 -5.18 18.49
C ILE A 51 -9.53 -5.49 19.56
N ALA A 52 -10.79 -5.14 19.28
CA ALA A 52 -11.90 -5.42 20.20
C ALA A 52 -12.08 -6.94 20.44
N ALA A 53 -11.76 -7.77 19.47
CA ALA A 53 -11.76 -9.23 19.61
C ALA A 53 -10.62 -9.77 20.51
N GLY A 54 -9.71 -8.91 21.00
CA GLY A 54 -8.62 -9.26 21.93
C GLY A 54 -7.52 -10.15 21.31
N ARG A 55 -7.45 -10.21 19.97
CA ARG A 55 -6.45 -11.01 19.24
C ARG A 55 -5.86 -10.21 18.08
N GLY A 56 -4.63 -10.52 17.75
CA GLY A 56 -4.03 -9.98 16.54
C GLY A 56 -4.69 -10.55 15.26
N PRO A 57 -4.44 -9.95 14.09
CA PRO A 57 -4.94 -10.46 12.82
C PRO A 57 -4.37 -11.85 12.52
N THR A 58 -5.17 -12.71 11.91
CA THR A 58 -4.66 -13.92 11.29
C THR A 58 -3.79 -13.55 10.08
N PRO A 59 -2.92 -14.46 9.57
CA PRO A 59 -2.10 -14.17 8.40
C PRO A 59 -2.91 -13.71 7.17
N GLU A 60 -4.09 -14.28 6.97
CA GLU A 60 -4.99 -13.88 5.86
C GLU A 60 -5.63 -12.51 6.11
N GLN A 61 -6.05 -12.22 7.35
CA GLN A 61 -6.57 -10.90 7.71
C GLN A 61 -5.49 -9.82 7.57
N ALA A 62 -4.26 -10.10 8.01
CA ALA A 62 -3.13 -9.20 7.82
C ALA A 62 -2.83 -8.97 6.33
N ARG A 63 -2.81 -10.04 5.53
CA ARG A 63 -2.63 -9.93 4.08
C ARG A 63 -3.70 -9.04 3.43
N LEU A 64 -4.95 -9.21 3.83
CA LEU A 64 -6.06 -8.41 3.31
C LEU A 64 -5.93 -6.94 3.71
N LEU A 65 -5.50 -6.65 4.95
CA LEU A 65 -5.22 -5.30 5.43
C LEU A 65 -4.12 -4.62 4.60
N MET A 66 -2.98 -5.32 4.38
CA MET A 66 -1.88 -4.82 3.56
C MET A 66 -2.31 -4.58 2.11
N GLN A 67 -3.02 -5.52 1.50
CA GLN A 67 -3.54 -5.39 0.14
C GLN A 67 -4.49 -4.20 0.01
N GLY A 68 -5.37 -3.99 1.00
CA GLY A 68 -6.30 -2.87 1.03
C GLY A 68 -5.58 -1.52 1.09
N LEU A 69 -4.67 -1.36 2.04
CA LEU A 69 -3.87 -0.13 2.16
C LEU A 69 -3.03 0.12 0.91
N PHE A 70 -2.35 -0.89 0.39
CA PHE A 70 -1.55 -0.78 -0.83
C PHE A 70 -2.40 -0.35 -2.04
N THR A 71 -3.59 -0.93 -2.20
CA THR A 71 -4.53 -0.58 -3.28
C THR A 71 -4.93 0.91 -3.26
N THR A 72 -4.93 1.56 -2.10
CA THR A 72 -5.29 2.97 -1.95
C THR A 72 -4.16 3.96 -2.20
N ILE A 73 -2.93 3.48 -2.46
CA ILE A 73 -1.82 4.37 -2.82
C ILE A 73 -2.10 5.04 -4.16
N THR A 74 -1.65 6.27 -4.31
CA THR A 74 -1.77 7.05 -5.54
C THR A 74 -1.14 6.29 -6.72
N ASN A 75 -1.85 6.22 -7.84
CA ASN A 75 -1.41 5.57 -9.09
C ASN A 75 -1.26 4.04 -9.04
N VAL A 76 -1.81 3.37 -8.03
CA VAL A 76 -1.77 1.89 -7.95
C VAL A 76 -3.00 1.26 -8.56
N ASN A 77 -4.20 1.73 -8.21
CA ASN A 77 -5.44 1.17 -8.72
C ASN A 77 -6.45 2.25 -9.12
N PHE A 78 -6.89 2.23 -10.37
CA PHE A 78 -7.88 3.14 -10.93
C PHE A 78 -9.22 2.47 -11.26
N ASP A 79 -9.38 1.18 -10.92
CA ASP A 79 -10.61 0.41 -11.15
C ASP A 79 -11.49 0.43 -9.88
N PRO A 80 -12.58 1.23 -9.84
CA PRO A 80 -13.46 1.29 -8.68
C PRO A 80 -14.14 -0.05 -8.38
N ALA A 81 -14.41 -0.87 -9.40
CA ALA A 81 -15.06 -2.17 -9.19
C ALA A 81 -14.12 -3.15 -8.47
N ALA A 82 -12.82 -3.13 -8.79
CA ALA A 82 -11.81 -3.92 -8.10
C ALA A 82 -11.64 -3.46 -6.64
N VAL A 83 -11.66 -2.14 -6.40
CA VAL A 83 -11.60 -1.56 -5.05
C VAL A 83 -12.82 -1.96 -4.21
N ASP A 84 -14.04 -1.88 -4.78
CA ASP A 84 -15.27 -2.29 -4.11
C ASP A 84 -15.32 -3.81 -3.85
N ALA A 85 -14.77 -4.62 -4.75
CA ALA A 85 -14.64 -6.06 -4.51
C ALA A 85 -13.70 -6.36 -3.33
N LEU A 86 -12.63 -5.59 -3.17
CA LEU A 86 -11.73 -5.71 -2.02
C LEU A 86 -12.41 -5.26 -0.72
N THR A 87 -13.21 -4.19 -0.75
CA THR A 87 -14.01 -3.72 0.38
C THR A 87 -14.94 -4.83 0.88
N ARG A 88 -15.67 -5.52 -0.03
CA ARG A 88 -16.51 -6.66 0.35
C ARG A 88 -15.73 -7.78 1.03
N ARG A 89 -14.52 -8.10 0.52
CA ARG A 89 -13.65 -9.10 1.16
C ARG A 89 -13.22 -8.70 2.56
N VAL A 90 -12.98 -7.40 2.80
CA VAL A 90 -12.68 -6.86 4.14
C VAL A 90 -13.87 -7.09 5.07
N HIS A 91 -15.09 -6.76 4.64
CA HIS A 91 -16.31 -7.00 5.42
C HIS A 91 -16.51 -8.50 5.72
N ASP A 92 -16.33 -9.38 4.74
CA ASP A 92 -16.49 -10.83 4.90
C ASP A 92 -15.46 -11.43 5.90
N ALA A 93 -14.28 -10.84 5.99
CA ALA A 93 -13.21 -11.28 6.90
C ALA A 93 -13.30 -10.63 8.30
N SER A 94 -14.20 -9.69 8.49
CA SER A 94 -14.36 -8.93 9.72
C SER A 94 -14.89 -9.80 10.86
N PRO A 95 -14.31 -9.74 12.06
CA PRO A 95 -14.75 -10.56 13.19
C PRO A 95 -16.04 -10.02 13.87
N GLY A 96 -16.49 -8.84 13.50
CA GLY A 96 -17.67 -8.18 14.06
C GLY A 96 -18.54 -7.52 12.99
N THR A 97 -19.62 -6.91 13.43
CA THR A 97 -20.52 -6.13 12.59
C THR A 97 -20.56 -4.69 13.11
N GLY A 98 -20.28 -3.73 12.26
CA GLY A 98 -20.31 -2.31 12.60
C GLY A 98 -20.24 -1.48 11.34
N PRO A 99 -20.58 -0.17 11.43
CA PRO A 99 -20.42 0.72 10.30
C PRO A 99 -18.94 0.91 9.98
N ASP A 100 -18.64 1.17 8.71
CA ASP A 100 -17.32 1.63 8.29
C ASP A 100 -17.03 3.01 8.91
N TYR A 101 -15.75 3.32 9.08
CA TYR A 101 -15.33 4.64 9.52
C TYR A 101 -15.63 5.67 8.41
N ASP A 102 -16.29 6.77 8.77
CA ASP A 102 -16.54 7.86 7.84
C ASP A 102 -15.26 8.68 7.62
N MET A 103 -14.65 8.54 6.44
CA MET A 103 -13.44 9.28 6.08
C MET A 103 -13.64 10.81 6.10
N GLN A 104 -14.89 11.30 5.97
CA GLN A 104 -15.17 12.72 6.12
C GLN A 104 -14.92 13.22 7.56
N ALA A 105 -15.03 12.35 8.56
CA ALA A 105 -14.66 12.69 9.93
C ALA A 105 -13.17 13.02 10.06
N LEU A 106 -12.30 12.29 9.33
CA LEU A 106 -10.86 12.61 9.28
C LEU A 106 -10.59 13.88 8.48
N TRP A 107 -11.17 14.00 7.27
CA TRP A 107 -10.90 15.15 6.40
C TRP A 107 -11.40 16.47 6.97
N ARG A 108 -12.44 16.42 7.83
CA ARG A 108 -13.08 17.58 8.48
C ARG A 108 -12.72 17.71 9.96
N GLU A 109 -11.74 16.98 10.46
CA GLU A 109 -11.23 17.17 11.82
C GLU A 109 -10.87 18.66 12.02
N PRO A 110 -11.53 19.36 12.97
CA PRO A 110 -11.37 20.81 13.12
C PRO A 110 -10.00 21.21 13.63
N ASP A 111 -9.35 20.36 14.41
CA ASP A 111 -7.98 20.58 14.89
C ASP A 111 -7.01 20.22 13.75
N ALA A 112 -6.34 21.23 13.19
CA ALA A 112 -5.45 21.09 12.06
C ALA A 112 -4.23 20.21 12.37
N ASP A 113 -3.71 20.27 13.59
CA ASP A 113 -2.55 19.47 14.00
C ASP A 113 -2.94 18.00 14.12
N ARG A 114 -4.05 17.70 14.80
CA ARG A 114 -4.58 16.34 14.89
C ARG A 114 -4.89 15.76 13.53
N ARG A 115 -5.55 16.52 12.65
CA ARG A 115 -5.82 16.12 11.28
C ARG A 115 -4.53 15.77 10.54
N SER A 116 -3.53 16.65 10.60
CA SER A 116 -2.26 16.48 9.91
C SER A 116 -1.50 15.25 10.42
N LEU A 117 -1.45 15.03 11.73
CA LEU A 117 -0.78 13.88 12.33
C LEU A 117 -1.47 12.56 11.97
N LYS A 118 -2.81 12.52 12.01
CA LYS A 118 -3.59 11.35 11.59
C LYS A 118 -3.39 11.03 10.10
N CYS A 119 -3.41 12.05 9.24
CA CYS A 119 -3.12 11.90 7.81
C CYS A 119 -1.69 11.40 7.58
N PHE A 120 -0.71 11.92 8.31
CA PHE A 120 0.68 11.48 8.21
C PHE A 120 0.83 10.00 8.54
N VAL A 121 0.24 9.56 9.65
CA VAL A 121 0.22 8.13 10.03
C VAL A 121 -0.46 7.29 8.94
N LEU A 122 -1.65 7.67 8.47
CA LEU A 122 -2.39 6.92 7.45
C LEU A 122 -1.59 6.79 6.15
N PHE A 123 -0.96 7.88 5.68
CA PHE A 123 -0.17 7.85 4.45
C PHE A 123 1.11 7.00 4.60
N SER A 124 1.75 7.08 5.76
CA SER A 124 2.88 6.21 6.09
C SER A 124 2.48 4.74 6.11
N LEU A 125 1.36 4.39 6.72
CA LEU A 125 0.84 3.02 6.74
C LEU A 125 0.58 2.47 5.32
N ARG A 126 0.12 3.30 4.39
CA ARG A 126 -0.06 2.89 2.99
C ARG A 126 1.27 2.51 2.34
N GLY A 127 2.31 3.35 2.50
CA GLY A 127 3.66 3.06 1.99
C GLY A 127 4.26 1.80 2.63
N MET A 128 4.17 1.69 3.96
CA MET A 128 4.62 0.51 4.69
C MET A 128 3.87 -0.76 4.25
N ALA A 129 2.57 -0.66 3.96
CA ALA A 129 1.77 -1.79 3.50
C ALA A 129 2.25 -2.32 2.14
N ALA A 130 2.72 -1.46 1.24
CA ALA A 130 3.33 -1.89 -0.02
C ALA A 130 4.60 -2.73 0.24
N TYR A 131 5.51 -2.26 1.09
CA TYR A 131 6.71 -2.99 1.46
C TYR A 131 6.39 -4.34 2.12
N ASN A 132 5.48 -4.33 3.10
CA ASN A 132 5.04 -5.54 3.78
C ASN A 132 4.35 -6.52 2.83
N TYR A 133 3.55 -6.04 1.88
CA TYR A 133 2.89 -6.88 0.88
C TYR A 133 3.92 -7.60 -0.02
N HIS A 134 4.92 -6.88 -0.54
CA HIS A 134 5.98 -7.48 -1.35
C HIS A 134 6.82 -8.50 -0.55
N ALA A 135 7.15 -8.19 0.71
CA ALA A 135 7.83 -9.15 1.58
C ALA A 135 6.99 -10.43 1.79
N ARG A 136 5.66 -10.30 1.97
CA ARG A 136 4.74 -11.45 2.09
C ARG A 136 4.65 -12.30 0.85
N VAL A 137 4.67 -11.69 -0.35
CA VAL A 137 4.70 -12.43 -1.63
C VAL A 137 5.93 -13.32 -1.69
N LEU A 138 7.05 -12.89 -1.11
CA LEU A 138 8.29 -13.66 -0.99
C LEU A 138 8.36 -14.54 0.28
N GLY A 139 7.24 -14.71 0.98
CA GLY A 139 7.12 -15.61 2.14
C GLY A 139 7.66 -15.04 3.46
N ARG A 140 7.98 -13.75 3.54
CA ARG A 140 8.44 -13.10 4.77
C ARG A 140 7.29 -12.34 5.43
N ILE A 141 7.04 -12.63 6.69
CA ILE A 141 6.00 -11.98 7.51
C ILE A 141 6.55 -11.61 8.88
N ASP A 142 6.01 -10.53 9.43
CA ASP A 142 6.30 -10.07 10.79
C ASP A 142 4.97 -9.81 11.54
N PRO A 143 4.60 -10.70 12.48
CA PRO A 143 3.34 -10.57 13.22
C PRO A 143 3.27 -9.34 14.14
N GLU A 144 4.40 -8.76 14.53
CA GLU A 144 4.39 -7.53 15.35
C GLU A 144 4.06 -6.32 14.47
N LEU A 145 4.59 -6.27 13.25
CA LEU A 145 4.17 -5.27 12.26
C LEU A 145 2.68 -5.41 11.95
N ASP A 146 2.15 -6.62 11.80
CA ASP A 146 0.73 -6.83 11.55
C ASP A 146 -0.15 -6.26 12.65
N ARG A 147 0.24 -6.46 13.91
CA ARG A 147 -0.45 -5.86 15.06
C ARG A 147 -0.31 -4.35 15.10
N PHE A 148 0.87 -3.82 14.75
CA PHE A 148 1.10 -2.38 14.68
C PHE A 148 0.15 -1.71 13.66
N PHE A 149 -0.02 -2.27 12.47
CA PHE A 149 -0.97 -1.76 11.49
C PHE A 149 -2.39 -1.64 12.04
N CYS A 150 -2.87 -2.65 12.76
CA CYS A 150 -4.20 -2.60 13.40
C CYS A 150 -4.27 -1.48 14.43
N THR A 151 -3.28 -1.39 15.33
CA THR A 151 -3.25 -0.37 16.39
C THR A 151 -3.18 1.05 15.82
N ALA A 152 -2.35 1.25 14.80
CA ALA A 152 -2.20 2.56 14.18
C ALA A 152 -3.45 2.98 13.39
N LEU A 153 -4.11 2.07 12.67
CA LEU A 153 -5.38 2.35 12.00
C LEU A 153 -6.51 2.67 12.99
N GLN A 154 -6.61 1.92 14.08
CA GLN A 154 -7.56 2.24 15.14
C GLN A 154 -7.34 3.65 15.69
N ALA A 155 -6.08 4.02 15.97
CA ALA A 155 -5.77 5.35 16.49
C ALA A 155 -6.10 6.47 15.47
N VAL A 156 -5.98 6.22 14.17
CA VAL A 156 -6.44 7.16 13.13
C VAL A 156 -7.95 7.36 13.22
N GLY A 157 -8.73 6.30 13.44
CA GLY A 157 -10.19 6.35 13.58
C GLY A 157 -10.67 6.95 14.91
N ASP A 158 -9.88 6.89 15.95
CA ASP A 158 -10.27 7.31 17.30
C ASP A 158 -10.37 8.86 17.42
N PRO A 159 -11.57 9.41 17.69
CA PRO A 159 -11.73 10.85 17.92
C PRO A 159 -11.12 11.33 19.24
N GLY A 160 -10.84 10.43 20.17
CA GLY A 160 -10.28 10.73 21.50
C GLY A 160 -8.76 10.90 21.55
N GLN A 161 -8.05 10.67 20.42
CA GLN A 161 -6.60 10.80 20.38
C GLN A 161 -6.14 12.25 20.66
N THR A 162 -5.20 12.41 21.59
CA THR A 162 -4.57 13.69 21.85
C THR A 162 -3.43 13.96 20.86
N THR A 163 -3.05 15.22 20.68
CA THR A 163 -1.90 15.60 19.84
C THR A 163 -0.61 14.92 20.31
N ASP A 164 -0.38 14.85 21.63
CA ASP A 164 0.80 14.19 22.19
C ASP A 164 0.83 12.68 21.88
N ALA A 165 -0.31 12.00 22.01
CA ALA A 165 -0.42 10.58 21.67
C ALA A 165 -0.19 10.35 20.17
N LEU A 166 -0.69 11.23 19.32
CA LEU A 166 -0.46 11.17 17.88
C LEU A 166 1.00 11.43 17.52
N TRP A 167 1.71 12.32 18.20
CA TRP A 167 3.15 12.49 18.02
C TRP A 167 3.95 11.23 18.39
N GLN A 168 3.61 10.58 19.50
CA GLN A 168 4.21 9.29 19.86
C GLN A 168 3.91 8.22 18.80
N LEU A 169 2.69 8.20 18.26
CA LEU A 169 2.32 7.28 17.18
C LEU A 169 3.12 7.55 15.90
N VAL A 170 3.37 8.82 15.55
CA VAL A 170 4.22 9.18 14.40
C VAL A 170 5.64 8.64 14.57
N GLN A 171 6.22 8.75 15.75
CA GLN A 171 7.56 8.19 16.06
C GLN A 171 7.54 6.66 15.94
N ALA A 172 6.56 6.00 16.55
CA ALA A 172 6.39 4.54 16.46
C ALA A 172 6.16 4.08 15.00
N THR A 173 5.46 4.89 14.18
CA THR A 173 5.28 4.63 12.76
C THR A 173 6.62 4.70 12.00
N GLY A 174 7.50 5.63 12.37
CA GLY A 174 8.85 5.71 11.80
C GLY A 174 9.68 4.46 12.09
N GLU A 175 9.67 3.99 13.34
CA GLU A 175 10.37 2.75 13.75
C GLU A 175 9.78 1.52 13.03
N ALA A 176 8.46 1.42 12.94
CA ALA A 176 7.79 0.34 12.22
C ALA A 176 8.08 0.39 10.70
N SER A 177 8.20 1.59 10.12
CA SER A 177 8.58 1.77 8.71
C SER A 177 9.99 1.25 8.45
N TYR A 178 10.95 1.57 9.31
CA TYR A 178 12.31 1.05 9.22
C TYR A 178 12.30 -0.49 9.26
N ARG A 179 11.55 -1.09 10.20
CA ARG A 179 11.40 -2.54 10.29
C ARG A 179 10.74 -3.17 9.07
N CYS A 180 9.79 -2.48 8.44
CA CYS A 180 9.22 -2.91 7.16
C CYS A 180 10.25 -2.94 6.03
N MET A 181 11.15 -1.95 5.98
CA MET A 181 12.23 -1.92 4.99
C MET A 181 13.23 -3.05 5.23
N GLU A 182 13.63 -3.32 6.48
CA GLU A 182 14.47 -4.47 6.81
C GLU A 182 13.84 -5.80 6.40
N LEU A 183 12.53 -5.94 6.64
CA LEU A 183 11.79 -7.15 6.24
C LEU A 183 11.78 -7.34 4.72
N LEU A 184 11.56 -6.25 3.97
CA LEU A 184 11.58 -6.28 2.50
C LEU A 184 12.98 -6.57 1.96
N ASP A 185 14.02 -5.92 2.51
CA ASP A 185 15.41 -6.18 2.14
C ASP A 185 15.79 -7.65 2.34
N ALA A 186 15.48 -8.19 3.52
CA ALA A 186 15.71 -9.61 3.82
C ALA A 186 14.88 -10.56 2.92
N ALA A 187 13.71 -10.14 2.46
CA ALA A 187 12.90 -10.91 1.52
C ALA A 187 13.53 -10.91 0.12
N ASN A 188 13.92 -9.74 -0.37
CA ASN A 188 14.51 -9.58 -1.70
C ASN A 188 15.89 -10.24 -1.78
N THR A 189 16.79 -9.94 -0.84
CA THR A 189 18.14 -10.54 -0.83
C THR A 189 18.11 -12.05 -0.64
N GLY A 190 17.16 -12.54 0.18
CA GLY A 190 16.94 -13.98 0.35
C GLY A 190 16.40 -14.69 -0.89
N ALA A 191 15.60 -13.99 -1.73
CA ALA A 191 15.00 -14.57 -2.93
C ALA A 191 15.89 -14.38 -4.19
N PHE A 192 16.55 -13.25 -4.32
CA PHE A 192 17.24 -12.82 -5.56
C PHE A 192 18.76 -12.66 -5.40
N GLY A 193 19.28 -12.75 -4.17
CA GLY A 193 20.69 -12.50 -3.85
C GLY A 193 21.01 -11.04 -3.60
N ASP A 194 22.22 -10.80 -3.10
CA ASP A 194 22.73 -9.45 -2.87
C ASP A 194 23.06 -8.75 -4.21
N PRO A 195 22.82 -7.43 -4.32
CA PRO A 195 23.20 -6.66 -5.51
C PRO A 195 24.71 -6.67 -5.73
N GLU A 196 25.14 -6.99 -6.93
CA GLU A 196 26.54 -6.91 -7.35
C GLU A 196 26.72 -5.92 -8.50
N PRO A 197 27.78 -5.11 -8.52
CA PRO A 197 28.08 -4.23 -9.64
C PRO A 197 28.23 -5.01 -10.94
N VAL A 198 27.50 -4.63 -11.98
CA VAL A 198 27.55 -5.26 -13.30
C VAL A 198 27.75 -4.21 -14.39
N GLN A 199 28.38 -4.63 -15.51
CA GLN A 199 28.44 -3.81 -16.70
C GLN A 199 27.25 -4.10 -17.61
N VAL A 200 26.48 -3.07 -17.94
CA VAL A 200 25.36 -3.15 -18.86
C VAL A 200 25.65 -2.38 -20.15
N PRO A 201 25.25 -2.89 -21.34
CA PRO A 201 25.36 -2.14 -22.57
C PRO A 201 24.39 -0.94 -22.54
N LEU A 202 24.87 0.23 -23.02
CA LEU A 202 24.02 1.42 -23.14
C LEU A 202 23.31 1.49 -24.50
N THR A 203 23.45 0.45 -25.31
CA THR A 203 22.84 0.35 -26.66
C THR A 203 21.90 -0.82 -26.73
N ILE A 204 20.85 -0.68 -27.53
CA ILE A 204 19.89 -1.76 -27.82
C ILE A 204 20.48 -2.65 -28.91
N GLU A 205 20.52 -3.95 -28.68
CA GLU A 205 20.92 -4.94 -29.70
C GLU A 205 19.84 -5.08 -30.77
N LYS A 206 20.25 -5.41 -32.00
CA LYS A 206 19.31 -5.61 -33.12
C LYS A 206 18.48 -6.88 -32.87
N GLY A 207 17.16 -6.75 -32.88
CA GLY A 207 16.22 -7.86 -32.72
C GLY A 207 14.94 -7.46 -32.01
N PRO A 208 13.99 -8.36 -31.81
CA PRO A 208 12.83 -8.09 -30.97
C PRO A 208 13.26 -7.94 -29.50
N PHE A 209 12.63 -6.99 -28.81
CA PHE A 209 12.88 -6.72 -27.40
C PHE A 209 11.60 -6.38 -26.65
N ILE A 210 11.62 -6.56 -25.35
CA ILE A 210 10.55 -6.16 -24.43
C ILE A 210 11.12 -5.07 -23.51
N VAL A 211 10.44 -3.93 -23.46
CA VAL A 211 10.78 -2.86 -22.49
C VAL A 211 10.07 -3.15 -21.19
N ILE A 212 10.82 -3.21 -20.11
CA ILE A 212 10.31 -3.37 -18.76
C ILE A 212 10.65 -2.11 -17.97
N SER A 213 9.67 -1.56 -17.25
CA SER A 213 9.88 -0.50 -16.26
C SER A 213 9.16 -0.88 -14.97
N GLY A 214 9.69 -0.42 -13.85
CA GLY A 214 9.15 -0.75 -12.52
C GLY A 214 10.26 -1.21 -11.58
N HIS A 215 9.87 -1.59 -10.37
CA HIS A 215 10.79 -1.97 -9.30
C HIS A 215 10.42 -3.28 -8.59
N ASP A 216 9.34 -3.95 -9.00
CA ASP A 216 8.94 -5.23 -8.43
C ASP A 216 9.79 -6.36 -9.02
N LEU A 217 10.63 -6.95 -8.17
CA LEU A 217 11.55 -8.01 -8.57
C LEU A 217 10.83 -9.34 -8.83
N TYR A 218 9.75 -9.61 -8.12
CA TYR A 218 8.96 -10.81 -8.33
C TYR A 218 8.24 -10.79 -9.69
N ASP A 219 7.62 -9.66 -10.06
CA ASP A 219 7.01 -9.49 -11.37
C ASP A 219 8.05 -9.58 -12.50
N ALA A 220 9.24 -8.99 -12.29
CA ALA A 220 10.34 -9.12 -13.24
C ALA A 220 10.79 -10.59 -13.41
N GLN A 221 10.91 -11.36 -12.33
CA GLN A 221 11.20 -12.78 -12.38
C GLN A 221 10.14 -13.54 -13.17
N GLN A 222 8.85 -13.31 -12.86
CA GLN A 222 7.74 -13.97 -13.57
C GLN A 222 7.75 -13.69 -15.07
N LEU A 223 8.07 -12.45 -15.46
CA LEU A 223 8.18 -12.09 -16.87
C LEU A 223 9.37 -12.82 -17.54
N LEU A 224 10.51 -12.90 -16.88
CA LEU A 224 11.69 -13.63 -17.39
C LEU A 224 11.39 -15.12 -17.56
N GLU A 225 10.70 -15.74 -16.61
CA GLU A 225 10.28 -17.14 -16.69
C GLU A 225 9.30 -17.39 -17.84
N GLN A 226 8.30 -16.51 -18.04
CA GLN A 226 7.33 -16.62 -19.11
C GLN A 226 7.94 -16.42 -20.51
N THR A 227 9.00 -15.63 -20.61
CA THR A 227 9.69 -15.34 -21.88
C THR A 227 10.87 -16.27 -22.13
N ALA A 228 11.27 -17.09 -21.17
CA ALA A 228 12.34 -18.05 -21.31
C ALA A 228 12.08 -19.02 -22.48
N GLY A 229 13.03 -19.11 -23.42
CA GLY A 229 12.95 -19.99 -24.58
C GLY A 229 12.01 -19.50 -25.72
N ARG A 230 11.35 -18.32 -25.57
CA ARG A 230 10.49 -17.76 -26.63
C ARG A 230 11.20 -16.77 -27.55
N ALA A 231 12.33 -16.24 -27.15
CA ALA A 231 13.16 -15.37 -27.97
C ALA A 231 14.05 -16.23 -28.89
N ALA A 232 13.59 -16.49 -30.11
CA ALA A 232 14.45 -17.05 -31.15
C ALA A 232 15.58 -16.05 -31.43
N GLY A 233 16.77 -16.29 -30.88
CA GLY A 233 17.97 -15.50 -31.12
C GLY A 233 18.55 -14.72 -29.93
N CYS A 234 17.91 -14.70 -28.76
CA CYS A 234 18.58 -14.22 -27.56
C CYS A 234 19.34 -15.38 -26.91
N PRO A 235 20.68 -15.35 -26.83
CA PRO A 235 21.39 -16.36 -26.06
C PRO A 235 20.91 -16.25 -24.61
N ALA A 236 20.17 -17.25 -24.15
CA ALA A 236 19.82 -17.38 -22.75
C ALA A 236 21.14 -17.39 -21.95
N ARG A 237 21.55 -16.25 -21.47
CA ARG A 237 22.57 -16.24 -20.42
C ARG A 237 21.89 -16.81 -19.19
N SER A 238 22.24 -18.03 -18.88
CA SER A 238 21.80 -18.82 -17.72
C SER A 238 22.34 -18.28 -16.40
N ARG A 239 22.22 -16.98 -16.19
CA ARG A 239 22.37 -16.32 -14.89
C ARG A 239 21.26 -15.29 -14.78
N PRO A 240 20.44 -15.31 -13.73
CA PRO A 240 19.61 -14.16 -13.44
C PRO A 240 20.56 -12.96 -13.34
N ALA A 241 20.35 -11.96 -14.20
CA ALA A 241 21.01 -10.69 -14.03
C ALA A 241 20.53 -10.14 -12.67
N PRO A 242 21.44 -9.68 -11.80
CA PRO A 242 21.00 -8.95 -10.62
C PRO A 242 20.13 -7.79 -11.08
N ALA A 243 19.03 -7.55 -10.37
CA ALA A 243 18.07 -6.53 -10.73
C ALA A 243 18.74 -5.16 -10.80
N PRO A 244 18.44 -4.34 -11.82
CA PRO A 244 18.85 -2.96 -11.80
C PRO A 244 18.11 -2.21 -10.68
N PHE A 245 18.79 -1.32 -10.03
CA PHE A 245 18.28 -0.39 -9.00
C PHE A 245 17.18 0.52 -9.56
#